data_087224cb4b85ceee453a4873876f5cc4
#
_entry.id   087224cb4b85ceee453a4873876f5cc4
#
_cell.length_a   1.000
_cell.length_b   1.000
_cell.length_c   1.000
_cell.angle_alpha   90.00
_cell.angle_beta   90.00
_cell.angle_gamma   90.00
#
_symmetry.space_group_name_H-M   'P 1'
#
loop_
_entity.id
_entity.type
_entity.pdbx_description
1 polymer ?
#
loop_
_entity_poly.entity_id
_entity_poly.type
_entity_poly.pdbx_seq_one_letter_code
_entity_poly.pdbx_strand_id
1 'polypeptide(L)'
;MTAFYLKLLITPALMLAISLAARRWGTGVAGLLSGLPMTSALVMLFLSLEQGTQFASMAVPGALAGLAAIQATYLFYFLITRHVSALTGCVLALAVYGATAFVMNLLGLLALSIICTLLMVALIIVATSKQTPPDVASYVALPRWVIPMRMLTATLLLLAITASATWLGPVVSGLLAP
;
A
#
# COMPACT_ATOMS: atom_id res chain seq x y z
N MET A 1 -1.77 -1.53 26.51
CA MET A 1 -0.50 -2.34 26.54
C MET A 1 -0.61 -3.55 25.64
N THR A 2 -1.66 -4.39 25.72
CA THR A 2 -1.84 -5.59 24.89
C THR A 2 -1.84 -5.32 23.37
N ALA A 3 -2.52 -4.27 22.91
CA ALA A 3 -2.59 -3.92 21.49
C ALA A 3 -1.20 -3.57 20.90
N PHE A 4 -0.34 -2.93 21.66
CA PHE A 4 1.02 -2.61 21.22
C PHE A 4 1.86 -3.88 20.96
N TYR A 5 1.86 -4.82 21.90
CA TYR A 5 2.56 -6.10 21.72
C TYR A 5 1.98 -6.93 20.57
N LEU A 6 0.66 -6.85 20.40
CA LEU A 6 -0.04 -7.56 19.33
C LEU A 6 0.40 -7.03 17.94
N LYS A 7 0.51 -5.70 17.77
CA LYS A 7 1.03 -5.08 16.55
C LYS A 7 2.46 -5.52 16.25
N LEU A 8 3.29 -5.52 17.30
CA LEU A 8 4.71 -5.86 17.19
C LEU A 8 4.94 -7.34 16.82
N LEU A 9 3.98 -8.20 17.11
CA LEU A 9 4.04 -9.62 16.79
C LEU A 9 3.34 -9.95 15.46
N ILE A 10 2.10 -9.50 15.28
CA ILE A 10 1.27 -9.88 14.12
C ILE A 10 1.83 -9.29 12.82
N THR A 11 2.24 -8.03 12.83
CA THR A 11 2.69 -7.36 11.60
C THR A 11 3.95 -8.02 11.01
N PRO A 12 5.04 -8.24 11.76
CA PRO A 12 6.19 -8.95 11.23
C PRO A 12 5.89 -10.40 10.87
N ALA A 13 5.07 -11.09 11.67
CA ALA A 13 4.69 -12.49 11.41
C ALA A 13 3.94 -12.62 10.07
N LEU A 14 2.99 -11.73 9.81
CA LEU A 14 2.24 -11.70 8.56
C LEU A 14 3.16 -11.39 7.38
N MET A 15 4.04 -10.38 7.50
CA MET A 15 5.01 -10.03 6.46
C MET A 15 5.98 -11.17 6.17
N LEU A 16 6.41 -11.88 7.22
CA LEU A 16 7.23 -13.07 7.08
C LEU A 16 6.47 -14.18 6.35
N ALA A 17 5.23 -14.47 6.75
CA ALA A 17 4.39 -15.49 6.14
C ALA A 17 4.17 -15.21 4.63
N ILE A 18 3.85 -13.97 4.27
CA ILE A 18 3.70 -13.55 2.87
C ILE A 18 5.02 -13.73 2.11
N SER A 19 6.13 -13.34 2.71
CA SER A 19 7.45 -13.46 2.07
C SER A 19 7.87 -14.91 1.87
N LEU A 20 7.56 -15.80 2.82
CA LEU A 20 7.82 -17.24 2.70
C LEU A 20 6.88 -17.90 1.69
N ALA A 21 5.59 -17.52 1.68
CA ALA A 21 4.63 -17.98 0.70
C ALA A 21 5.04 -17.62 -0.72
N ALA A 22 5.47 -16.37 -0.92
CA ALA A 22 5.99 -15.90 -2.21
C ALA A 22 7.22 -16.70 -2.68
N ARG A 23 8.12 -17.06 -1.76
CA ARG A 23 9.29 -17.90 -2.08
C ARG A 23 8.92 -19.35 -2.40
N ARG A 24 7.92 -19.91 -1.72
CA ARG A 24 7.55 -21.33 -1.84
C ARG A 24 6.69 -21.62 -3.06
N TRP A 25 5.76 -20.72 -3.39
CA TRP A 25 4.73 -20.95 -4.41
C TRP A 25 4.96 -20.18 -5.72
N GLY A 26 6.09 -19.49 -5.83
CA GLY A 26 6.53 -18.86 -7.08
C GLY A 26 5.94 -17.46 -7.33
N THR A 27 6.26 -16.93 -8.51
CA THR A 27 5.99 -15.52 -8.89
C THR A 27 4.52 -15.16 -8.99
N GLY A 28 3.66 -16.08 -9.42
CA GLY A 28 2.22 -15.82 -9.53
C GLY A 28 1.59 -15.57 -8.17
N VAL A 29 1.90 -16.41 -7.18
CA VAL A 29 1.43 -16.24 -5.81
C VAL A 29 2.08 -15.02 -5.15
N ALA A 30 3.36 -14.77 -5.43
CA ALA A 30 4.04 -13.56 -4.97
C ALA A 30 3.36 -12.30 -5.47
N GLY A 31 2.99 -12.24 -6.76
CA GLY A 31 2.26 -11.12 -7.36
C GLY A 31 0.88 -10.93 -6.74
N LEU A 32 0.12 -12.02 -6.58
CA LEU A 32 -1.20 -11.98 -5.95
C LEU A 32 -1.12 -11.45 -4.51
N LEU A 33 -0.23 -12.00 -3.69
CA LEU A 33 -0.06 -11.57 -2.29
C LEU A 33 0.46 -10.14 -2.16
N SER A 34 1.28 -9.69 -3.10
CA SER A 34 1.77 -8.30 -3.14
C SER A 34 0.67 -7.32 -3.57
N GLY A 35 -0.29 -7.77 -4.38
CA GLY A 35 -1.44 -6.97 -4.81
C GLY A 35 -2.53 -6.83 -3.75
N LEU A 36 -2.55 -7.71 -2.73
CA LEU A 36 -3.50 -7.61 -1.64
C LEU A 36 -3.09 -6.47 -0.67
N PRO A 37 -4.02 -5.58 -0.29
CA PRO A 37 -3.75 -4.47 0.64
C PRO A 37 -3.65 -4.96 2.09
N MET A 38 -2.68 -5.85 2.37
CA MET A 38 -2.51 -6.47 3.69
C MET A 38 -2.15 -5.46 4.77
N THR A 39 -1.35 -4.45 4.44
CA THR A 39 -1.01 -3.35 5.35
C THR A 39 -2.24 -2.55 5.72
N SER A 40 -3.07 -2.19 4.74
CA SER A 40 -4.34 -1.48 4.98
C SER A 40 -5.27 -2.28 5.87
N ALA A 41 -5.39 -3.60 5.64
CA ALA A 41 -6.22 -4.47 6.46
C ALA A 41 -5.75 -4.49 7.92
N LEU A 42 -4.43 -4.58 8.16
CA LEU A 42 -3.87 -4.52 9.52
C LEU A 42 -4.08 -3.16 10.16
N VAL A 43 -3.85 -2.05 9.43
CA VAL A 43 -4.09 -0.70 9.96
C VAL A 43 -5.55 -0.55 10.36
N MET A 44 -6.50 -0.94 9.50
CA MET A 44 -7.94 -0.86 9.79
C MET A 44 -8.34 -1.72 10.98
N LEU A 45 -7.77 -2.93 11.09
CA LEU A 45 -8.00 -3.82 12.24
C LEU A 45 -7.55 -3.13 13.53
N PHE A 46 -6.34 -2.60 13.58
CA PHE A 46 -5.83 -1.96 14.79
C PHE A 46 -6.50 -0.62 15.10
N LEU A 47 -6.88 0.16 14.09
CA LEU A 47 -7.71 1.35 14.28
C LEU A 47 -9.07 0.98 14.90
N SER A 48 -9.68 -0.10 14.43
CA SER A 48 -10.94 -0.60 15.00
C SER A 48 -10.80 -1.06 16.46
N LEU A 49 -9.68 -1.72 16.79
CA LEU A 49 -9.42 -2.22 18.16
C LEU A 49 -9.06 -1.10 19.15
N GLU A 50 -8.37 -0.06 18.69
CA GLU A 50 -7.86 1.01 19.56
C GLU A 50 -8.75 2.24 19.63
N GLN A 51 -9.34 2.64 18.51
CA GLN A 51 -10.17 3.83 18.38
C GLN A 51 -11.67 3.52 18.27
N GLY A 52 -11.99 2.24 18.12
CA GLY A 52 -13.36 1.76 17.95
C GLY A 52 -13.82 1.65 16.50
N THR A 53 -14.88 0.89 16.30
CA THR A 53 -15.42 0.57 14.97
C THR A 53 -15.96 1.79 14.23
N GLN A 54 -16.47 2.80 14.94
CA GLN A 54 -16.96 4.03 14.35
C GLN A 54 -15.81 4.84 13.73
N PHE A 55 -14.68 4.95 14.43
CA PHE A 55 -13.49 5.61 13.88
C PHE A 55 -12.97 4.87 12.63
N ALA A 56 -12.88 3.54 12.71
CA ALA A 56 -12.45 2.72 11.58
C ALA A 56 -13.38 2.87 10.36
N SER A 57 -14.70 2.92 10.58
CA SER A 57 -15.66 3.12 9.48
C SER A 57 -15.50 4.49 8.81
N MET A 58 -15.21 5.54 9.57
CA MET A 58 -14.91 6.88 9.05
C MET A 58 -13.56 6.94 8.32
N ALA A 59 -12.65 6.01 8.58
CA ALA A 59 -11.36 5.91 7.91
C ALA A 59 -11.44 5.20 6.54
N VAL A 60 -12.51 4.44 6.26
CA VAL A 60 -12.69 3.69 5.00
C VAL A 60 -12.60 4.57 3.76
N PRO A 61 -13.30 5.71 3.66
CA PRO A 61 -13.18 6.60 2.50
C PRO A 61 -11.74 7.06 2.25
N GLY A 62 -11.00 7.37 3.32
CA GLY A 62 -9.59 7.72 3.24
C GLY A 62 -8.73 6.56 2.69
N ALA A 63 -8.95 5.34 3.18
CA ALA A 63 -8.22 4.17 2.70
C ALA A 63 -8.48 3.88 1.21
N LEU A 64 -9.72 4.03 0.75
CA LEU A 64 -10.07 3.88 -0.66
C LEU A 64 -9.43 4.98 -1.52
N ALA A 65 -9.42 6.23 -1.03
CA ALA A 65 -8.72 7.33 -1.68
C ALA A 65 -7.20 7.07 -1.77
N GLY A 66 -6.61 6.54 -0.71
CA GLY A 66 -5.20 6.14 -0.67
C GLY A 66 -4.88 5.01 -1.66
N LEU A 67 -5.76 4.01 -1.78
CA LEU A 67 -5.61 2.95 -2.79
C LEU A 67 -5.64 3.51 -4.22
N ALA A 68 -6.55 4.44 -4.52
CA ALA A 68 -6.59 5.11 -5.81
C ALA A 68 -5.31 5.94 -6.06
N ALA A 69 -4.82 6.65 -5.04
CA ALA A 69 -3.60 7.45 -5.12
C ALA A 69 -2.36 6.57 -5.37
N ILE A 70 -2.24 5.41 -4.72
CA ILE A 70 -1.15 4.45 -4.98
C ILE A 70 -1.17 3.94 -6.43
N GLN A 71 -2.35 3.59 -6.95
CA GLN A 71 -2.47 3.14 -8.33
C GLN A 71 -2.04 4.22 -9.34
N ALA A 72 -2.49 5.47 -9.12
CA ALA A 72 -2.08 6.61 -9.93
C ALA A 72 -0.55 6.83 -9.87
N THR A 73 0.04 6.69 -8.69
CA THR A 73 1.48 6.81 -8.46
C THR A 73 2.25 5.72 -9.20
N TYR A 74 1.81 4.47 -9.16
CA TYR A 74 2.45 3.37 -9.89
C TYR A 74 2.39 3.58 -11.39
N LEU A 75 1.24 3.99 -11.93
CA LEU A 75 1.09 4.29 -13.35
C LEU A 75 2.01 5.45 -13.77
N PHE A 76 2.02 6.53 -13.00
CA PHE A 76 2.88 7.68 -13.25
C PHE A 76 4.36 7.30 -13.22
N TYR A 77 4.78 6.58 -12.17
CA TYR A 77 6.16 6.11 -12.04
C TYR A 77 6.58 5.23 -13.21
N PHE A 78 5.72 4.30 -13.62
CA PHE A 78 5.94 3.44 -14.78
C PHE A 78 6.17 4.24 -16.07
N LEU A 79 5.38 5.29 -16.29
CA LEU A 79 5.49 6.13 -17.49
C LEU A 79 6.73 7.01 -17.49
N ILE A 80 7.13 7.52 -16.32
CA ILE A 80 8.16 8.57 -16.24
C ILE A 80 9.55 8.03 -15.95
N THR A 81 9.70 6.81 -15.40
CA THR A 81 10.98 6.21 -15.00
C THR A 81 12.01 6.14 -16.13
N ARG A 82 11.55 6.10 -17.38
CA ARG A 82 12.42 6.07 -18.57
C ARG A 82 13.06 7.42 -18.89
N HIS A 83 12.58 8.52 -18.30
CA HIS A 83 12.94 9.88 -18.67
C HIS A 83 13.61 10.67 -17.54
N VAL A 84 13.57 10.19 -16.30
CA VAL A 84 14.08 10.92 -15.14
C VAL A 84 14.97 10.05 -14.26
N SER A 85 15.81 10.70 -13.45
CA SER A 85 16.64 10.00 -12.47
C SER A 85 15.77 9.38 -11.38
N ALA A 86 16.29 8.35 -10.70
CA ALA A 86 15.56 7.64 -9.66
C ALA A 86 15.07 8.57 -8.54
N LEU A 87 15.88 9.55 -8.16
CA LEU A 87 15.57 10.47 -7.06
C LEU A 87 14.47 11.47 -7.45
N THR A 88 14.56 12.06 -8.66
CA THR A 88 13.50 12.94 -9.19
C THR A 88 12.21 12.18 -9.44
N GLY A 89 12.28 10.92 -9.92
CA GLY A 89 11.12 10.04 -10.06
C GLY A 89 10.42 9.77 -8.74
N CYS A 90 11.17 9.54 -7.67
CA CYS A 90 10.61 9.34 -6.33
C CYS A 90 9.89 10.58 -5.79
N VAL A 91 10.51 11.77 -5.91
CA VAL A 91 9.90 13.03 -5.46
C VAL A 91 8.62 13.34 -6.24
N LEU A 92 8.65 13.17 -7.57
CA LEU A 92 7.47 13.36 -8.42
C LEU A 92 6.36 12.35 -8.09
N ALA A 93 6.71 11.09 -7.84
CA ALA A 93 5.77 10.06 -7.43
C ALA A 93 5.07 10.40 -6.11
N LEU A 94 5.81 10.90 -5.12
CA LEU A 94 5.24 11.39 -3.85
C LEU A 94 4.32 12.61 -4.07
N ALA A 95 4.69 13.52 -4.95
CA ALA A 95 3.84 14.67 -5.30
C ALA A 95 2.53 14.23 -5.97
N VAL A 96 2.59 13.25 -6.89
CA VAL A 96 1.40 12.66 -7.53
C VAL A 96 0.52 11.95 -6.50
N TYR A 97 1.12 11.18 -5.58
CA TYR A 97 0.39 10.56 -4.48
C TYR A 97 -0.38 11.60 -3.66
N GLY A 98 0.32 12.64 -3.18
CA GLY A 98 -0.29 13.71 -2.39
C GLY A 98 -1.38 14.46 -3.15
N ALA A 99 -1.15 14.80 -4.41
CA ALA A 99 -2.13 15.50 -5.24
C ALA A 99 -3.39 14.65 -5.49
N THR A 100 -3.22 13.37 -5.85
CA THR A 100 -4.35 12.46 -6.09
C THR A 100 -5.13 12.20 -4.80
N ALA A 101 -4.43 11.98 -3.69
CA ALA A 101 -5.04 11.79 -2.39
C ALA A 101 -5.83 13.02 -1.93
N PHE A 102 -5.28 14.22 -2.13
CA PHE A 102 -5.96 15.47 -1.83
C PHE A 102 -7.22 15.65 -2.68
N VAL A 103 -7.15 15.44 -3.99
CA VAL A 103 -8.29 15.54 -4.90
C VAL A 103 -9.37 14.53 -4.53
N MET A 104 -9.01 13.27 -4.28
CA MET A 104 -9.98 12.25 -3.90
C MET A 104 -10.67 12.56 -2.57
N ASN A 105 -9.91 13.10 -1.60
CA ASN A 105 -10.46 13.52 -0.31
C ASN A 105 -11.39 14.75 -0.46
N LEU A 106 -11.05 15.70 -1.33
CA LEU A 106 -11.88 16.88 -1.59
C LEU A 106 -13.21 16.51 -2.23
N LEU A 107 -13.23 15.52 -3.12
CA LEU A 107 -14.44 15.05 -3.80
C LEU A 107 -15.36 14.26 -2.86
N GLY A 108 -14.84 13.66 -1.80
CA GLY A 108 -15.63 13.00 -0.74
C GLY A 108 -16.54 11.84 -1.17
N LEU A 109 -16.51 11.46 -2.45
CA LEU A 109 -17.40 10.47 -3.05
C LEU A 109 -16.76 9.08 -3.00
N LEU A 110 -17.23 8.25 -2.07
CA LEU A 110 -16.77 6.87 -1.91
C LEU A 110 -16.90 6.05 -3.21
N ALA A 111 -18.02 6.21 -3.92
CA ALA A 111 -18.27 5.55 -5.20
C ALA A 111 -17.24 5.97 -6.27
N LEU A 112 -16.85 7.24 -6.30
CA LEU A 112 -15.86 7.75 -7.24
C LEU A 112 -14.48 7.15 -6.98
N SER A 113 -14.09 7.02 -5.71
CA SER A 113 -12.80 6.37 -5.33
C SER A 113 -12.77 4.91 -5.77
N ILE A 114 -13.86 4.17 -5.63
CA ILE A 114 -13.96 2.77 -6.09
C ILE A 114 -13.86 2.70 -7.61
N ILE A 115 -14.63 3.51 -8.33
CA ILE A 115 -14.62 3.53 -9.80
C ILE A 115 -13.23 3.92 -10.31
N CYS A 116 -12.61 4.93 -9.73
CA CYS A 116 -11.28 5.39 -10.10
C CYS A 116 -10.24 4.29 -9.88
N THR A 117 -10.29 3.59 -8.74
CA THR A 117 -9.39 2.46 -8.44
C THR A 117 -9.55 1.34 -9.47
N LEU A 118 -10.79 0.94 -9.79
CA LEU A 118 -11.05 -0.10 -10.78
C LEU A 118 -10.59 0.31 -12.19
N LEU A 119 -10.83 1.54 -12.60
CA LEU A 119 -10.37 2.07 -13.88
C LEU A 119 -8.84 2.10 -13.95
N MET A 120 -8.17 2.54 -12.89
CA MET A 120 -6.70 2.55 -12.82
C MET A 120 -6.11 1.14 -12.90
N VAL A 121 -6.69 0.17 -12.21
CA VAL A 121 -6.27 -1.25 -12.29
C VAL A 121 -6.45 -1.76 -13.71
N ALA A 122 -7.60 -1.52 -14.35
CA ALA A 122 -7.86 -1.93 -15.72
C ALA A 122 -6.85 -1.29 -16.69
N LEU A 123 -6.56 0.00 -16.52
CA LEU A 123 -5.60 0.74 -17.34
C LEU A 123 -4.17 0.21 -17.17
N ILE A 124 -3.76 -0.11 -15.94
CA ILE A 124 -2.45 -0.73 -15.67
C ILE A 124 -2.36 -2.11 -16.35
N ILE A 125 -3.40 -2.94 -16.24
CA ILE A 125 -3.43 -4.25 -16.89
C ILE A 125 -3.29 -4.11 -18.41
N VAL A 126 -4.05 -3.19 -19.03
CA VAL A 126 -3.95 -2.94 -20.48
C VAL A 126 -2.58 -2.40 -20.88
N ALA A 127 -2.02 -1.47 -20.10
CA ALA A 127 -0.71 -0.88 -20.38
C ALA A 127 0.44 -1.91 -20.25
N THR A 128 0.31 -2.85 -19.31
CA THR A 128 1.33 -3.88 -19.06
C THR A 128 1.15 -5.16 -19.88
N SER A 129 -0.07 -5.45 -20.36
CA SER A 129 -0.37 -6.67 -21.12
C SER A 129 0.41 -6.80 -22.43
N LYS A 130 0.85 -5.69 -23.01
CA LYS A 130 1.66 -5.65 -24.24
C LYS A 130 3.17 -5.81 -24.00
N GLN A 131 3.60 -5.87 -22.73
CA GLN A 131 5.02 -6.06 -22.42
C GLN A 131 5.31 -7.56 -22.33
N THR A 132 6.30 -7.99 -23.09
CA THR A 132 6.86 -9.35 -22.96
C THR A 132 7.38 -9.50 -21.52
N PRO A 133 6.99 -10.57 -20.80
CA PRO A 133 7.56 -10.79 -19.46
C PRO A 133 9.08 -10.83 -19.59
N PRO A 134 9.83 -10.13 -18.70
CA PRO A 134 11.27 -10.27 -18.68
C PRO A 134 11.60 -11.76 -18.52
N ASP A 135 12.59 -12.20 -19.28
CA ASP A 135 13.02 -13.61 -19.32
C ASP A 135 13.18 -14.15 -17.89
N VAL A 136 12.50 -15.26 -17.61
CA VAL A 136 12.39 -15.86 -16.25
C VAL A 136 13.78 -16.23 -15.68
N ALA A 137 14.81 -16.19 -16.51
CA ALA A 137 16.19 -16.49 -16.16
C ALA A 137 16.90 -15.41 -15.29
N SER A 138 16.38 -14.21 -15.18
CA SER A 138 16.99 -13.16 -14.35
C SER A 138 16.33 -13.02 -12.96
N TYR A 139 16.16 -14.13 -12.24
CA TYR A 139 15.89 -14.05 -10.81
C TYR A 139 17.08 -13.45 -10.09
N VAL A 140 17.07 -12.13 -9.93
CA VAL A 140 17.97 -11.48 -8.97
C VAL A 140 17.58 -12.01 -7.60
N ALA A 141 18.40 -12.90 -7.03
CA ALA A 141 18.21 -13.39 -5.69
C ALA A 141 18.15 -12.18 -4.75
N LEU A 142 16.94 -11.89 -4.23
CA LEU A 142 16.76 -10.77 -3.30
C LEU A 142 17.74 -10.92 -2.13
N PRO A 143 18.52 -9.89 -1.80
CA PRO A 143 19.42 -9.90 -0.66
C PRO A 143 18.69 -10.35 0.61
N ARG A 144 19.38 -11.10 1.48
CA ARG A 144 18.77 -11.65 2.69
C ARG A 144 18.22 -10.61 3.65
N TRP A 145 18.70 -9.38 3.58
CA TRP A 145 18.26 -8.26 4.42
C TRP A 145 16.96 -7.60 3.97
N VAL A 146 16.47 -7.87 2.74
CA VAL A 146 15.22 -7.28 2.22
C VAL A 146 14.00 -7.69 3.05
N ILE A 147 13.93 -8.95 3.49
CA ILE A 147 12.80 -9.43 4.30
C ILE A 147 12.75 -8.73 5.66
N PRO A 148 13.83 -8.73 6.48
CA PRO A 148 13.81 -8.04 7.77
C PRO A 148 13.57 -6.52 7.62
N MET A 149 14.11 -5.89 6.58
CA MET A 149 13.85 -4.48 6.30
C MET A 149 12.37 -4.21 6.02
N ARG A 150 11.73 -5.06 5.22
CA ARG A 150 10.30 -4.97 4.90
C ARG A 150 9.43 -5.18 6.15
N MET A 151 9.80 -6.12 7.02
CA MET A 151 9.11 -6.34 8.30
C MET A 151 9.23 -5.11 9.21
N LEU A 152 10.42 -4.55 9.31
CA LEU A 152 10.69 -3.38 10.14
C LEU A 152 9.93 -2.14 9.64
N THR A 153 10.02 -1.83 8.35
CA THR A 153 9.32 -0.68 7.77
C THR A 153 7.80 -0.78 7.89
N ALA A 154 7.22 -1.95 7.63
CA ALA A 154 5.78 -2.18 7.77
C ALA A 154 5.32 -2.01 9.23
N THR A 155 6.10 -2.53 10.18
CA THR A 155 5.78 -2.39 11.61
C THR A 155 5.90 -0.94 12.09
N LEU A 156 6.95 -0.23 11.68
CA LEU A 156 7.14 1.18 12.02
C LEU A 156 6.01 2.05 11.43
N LEU A 157 5.65 1.83 10.17
CA LEU A 157 4.52 2.54 9.53
C LEU A 157 3.21 2.28 10.26
N LEU A 158 2.89 1.03 10.57
CA LEU A 158 1.68 0.70 11.31
C LEU A 158 1.65 1.36 12.68
N LEU A 159 2.75 1.33 13.42
CA LEU A 159 2.87 2.00 14.73
C LEU A 159 2.72 3.52 14.58
N ALA A 160 3.37 4.14 13.60
CA ALA A 160 3.29 5.56 13.34
C ALA A 160 1.86 6.01 13.00
N ILE A 161 1.18 5.31 12.09
CA ILE A 161 -0.19 5.62 11.67
C ILE A 161 -1.15 5.48 12.85
N THR A 162 -1.07 4.38 13.58
CA THR A 162 -2.00 4.14 14.69
C THR A 162 -1.72 5.02 15.90
N ALA A 163 -0.46 5.39 16.18
CA ALA A 163 -0.11 6.32 17.25
C ALA A 163 -0.54 7.76 16.90
N SER A 164 -0.47 8.16 15.64
CA SER A 164 -0.87 9.49 15.20
C SER A 164 -2.37 9.59 14.83
N ALA A 165 -3.11 8.48 14.87
CA ALA A 165 -4.50 8.43 14.43
C ALA A 165 -5.43 9.41 15.14
N THR A 166 -5.23 9.61 16.45
CA THR A 166 -6.01 10.58 17.25
C THR A 166 -5.78 12.03 16.82
N TRP A 167 -4.61 12.36 16.31
CA TRP A 167 -4.21 13.71 15.89
C TRP A 167 -4.58 13.97 14.43
N LEU A 168 -4.38 12.96 13.57
CA LEU A 168 -4.65 13.05 12.13
C LEU A 168 -6.13 12.92 11.78
N GLY A 169 -6.91 12.31 12.66
CA GLY A 169 -8.32 11.98 12.41
C GLY A 169 -8.50 10.74 11.51
N PRO A 170 -9.74 10.25 11.38
CA PRO A 170 -10.00 8.96 10.73
C PRO A 170 -9.66 8.96 9.23
N VAL A 171 -10.03 10.00 8.50
CA VAL A 171 -9.85 10.04 7.04
C VAL A 171 -8.37 10.05 6.65
N VAL A 172 -7.55 10.86 7.32
CA VAL A 172 -6.11 10.93 7.03
C VAL A 172 -5.40 9.67 7.45
N SER A 173 -5.78 9.08 8.60
CA SER A 173 -5.25 7.79 9.04
C SER A 173 -5.59 6.67 8.05
N GLY A 174 -6.79 6.67 7.49
CA GLY A 174 -7.19 5.78 6.42
C GLY A 174 -6.38 5.99 5.15
N LEU A 175 -6.18 7.24 4.75
CA LEU A 175 -5.42 7.59 3.54
C LEU A 175 -3.96 7.13 3.60
N LEU A 176 -3.35 7.12 4.77
CA LEU A 176 -1.98 6.63 4.98
C LEU A 176 -1.88 5.10 5.13
N ALA A 177 -3.01 4.39 5.23
CA ALA A 177 -3.05 2.95 5.46
C ALA A 177 -2.59 2.06 4.28
N PRO A 178 -2.77 2.45 2.99
CA PRO A 178 -2.38 1.63 1.83
C PRO A 178 -0.85 1.50 1.58
#